data_591b15947747a6e5af11bfa290aa2629
#
_entry.id   591b15947747a6e5af11bfa290aa2629
#
_cell.length_a   1.000
_cell.length_b   1.000
_cell.length_c   1.000
_cell.angle_alpha   90.00
_cell.angle_beta   90.00
_cell.angle_gamma   90.00
#
_symmetry.space_group_name_H-M   'P 1'
#
loop_
_entity.id
_entity.type
_entity.pdbx_description
1 polymer ?
#
loop_
_entity_poly.entity_id
_entity_poly.type
_entity_poly.pdbx_seq_one_letter_code
_entity_poly.pdbx_strand_id
1 'polypeptide(L)'
;MPSIADEIPLTVDRALLTLGNWVQRHDCAGHEPFDILSSPLLQGRWARQWPFGILFIQFGKRFAGLRLRRWLRVPQSKNPKAIGLFLSAYCDLARCNYDTQNGAAYLKSELKRLRSPNEPEYCWGYDWDHVSRGGWMPAFSPNCIATCFCAHALLDMAEVFGDVEARDMAQSAGRFLITRLNRPVDTPEHLCFSYTPLDHMRVYNASVHAGALLARLAPRDPDYCQIARRTMNYLVAGQQPNGAWYYGTALMHRWIDGFHTAYNIGALLTYQRSTRDTTFDHAMRLGYEYYVSNFFRADGGAKYFHNSVYPIDIHSCSQAILTFCDFAEQDKDARERALNVTRWTLEHMRGADGTFFFQAHRFWTNRTPYMRWGQAWMLHALARLKRQYLCPDGWRNDELNVSCSPGPVVEPHAVSAQTAYANQRNSC
;
A
#
# COMPACT_ATOMS: atom_id res chain seq x y z
N MET A 1 31.64 25.57 -6.27
CA MET A 1 31.14 24.27 -5.77
C MET A 1 29.67 24.23 -6.16
N PRO A 2 29.18 23.14 -6.75
CA PRO A 2 27.73 23.02 -7.01
C PRO A 2 26.97 23.18 -5.71
N SER A 3 25.80 23.81 -5.76
CA SER A 3 24.97 23.97 -4.58
C SER A 3 24.48 22.58 -4.12
N ILE A 4 24.20 22.40 -2.84
CA ILE A 4 23.65 21.15 -2.30
C ILE A 4 22.36 20.74 -3.04
N ALA A 5 21.64 21.72 -3.60
CA ALA A 5 20.46 21.50 -4.43
C ALA A 5 20.76 20.82 -5.78
N ASP A 6 21.96 21.04 -6.35
CA ASP A 6 22.38 20.47 -7.65
C ASP A 6 22.91 19.03 -7.51
N GLU A 7 23.32 18.60 -6.33
CA GLU A 7 23.84 17.24 -6.08
C GLU A 7 22.74 16.17 -5.90
N ILE A 8 21.55 16.57 -5.40
CA ILE A 8 20.47 15.60 -5.11
C ILE A 8 19.94 14.91 -6.37
N PRO A 9 19.66 15.60 -7.50
CA PRO A 9 19.20 14.96 -8.73
C PRO A 9 20.14 13.86 -9.23
N LEU A 10 21.44 14.16 -9.30
CA LEU A 10 22.47 13.19 -9.72
C LEU A 10 22.57 11.99 -8.75
N THR A 11 22.40 12.23 -7.45
CA THR A 11 22.44 11.18 -6.43
C THR A 11 21.21 10.28 -6.53
N VAL A 12 20.03 10.85 -6.80
CA VAL A 12 18.79 10.09 -7.02
C VAL A 12 18.89 9.25 -8.31
N ASP A 13 19.42 9.80 -9.41
CA ASP A 13 19.60 9.08 -10.67
C ASP A 13 20.58 7.90 -10.49
N ARG A 14 21.68 8.12 -9.80
CA ARG A 14 22.62 7.05 -9.47
C ARG A 14 21.98 5.98 -8.58
N ALA A 15 21.13 6.38 -7.63
CA ALA A 15 20.41 5.45 -6.76
C ALA A 15 19.39 4.62 -7.55
N LEU A 16 18.61 5.25 -8.43
CA LEU A 16 17.68 4.57 -9.33
C LEU A 16 18.37 3.56 -10.22
N LEU A 17 19.46 3.96 -10.87
CA LEU A 17 20.23 3.09 -11.77
C LEU A 17 20.82 1.89 -11.03
N THR A 18 21.49 2.13 -9.90
CA THR A 18 22.16 1.03 -9.16
C THR A 18 21.17 0.06 -8.53
N LEU A 19 20.05 0.59 -7.98
CA LEU A 19 18.99 -0.24 -7.42
C LEU A 19 18.24 -0.99 -8.53
N GLY A 20 17.90 -0.34 -9.63
CA GLY A 20 17.25 -0.96 -10.79
C GLY A 20 18.07 -2.11 -11.34
N ASN A 21 19.37 -1.91 -11.56
CA ASN A 21 20.30 -2.95 -12.01
C ASN A 21 20.41 -4.10 -11.00
N TRP A 22 20.37 -3.80 -9.69
CA TRP A 22 20.38 -4.84 -8.66
C TRP A 22 19.10 -5.69 -8.72
N VAL A 23 17.93 -5.04 -8.80
CA VAL A 23 16.63 -5.71 -8.91
C VAL A 23 16.55 -6.60 -10.17
N GLN A 24 17.00 -6.09 -11.32
CA GLN A 24 17.03 -6.85 -12.58
C GLN A 24 17.95 -8.08 -12.50
N ARG A 25 19.16 -7.94 -11.94
CA ARG A 25 20.08 -9.08 -11.75
C ARG A 25 19.51 -10.18 -10.85
N HIS A 26 18.60 -9.85 -9.94
CA HIS A 26 17.90 -10.80 -9.09
C HIS A 26 16.54 -11.20 -9.64
N ASP A 27 16.22 -10.79 -10.87
CA ASP A 27 14.95 -11.10 -11.52
C ASP A 27 13.73 -10.77 -10.64
N CYS A 28 13.80 -9.64 -9.91
CA CYS A 28 12.79 -9.20 -8.96
C CYS A 28 12.50 -10.19 -7.81
N ALA A 29 13.31 -11.26 -7.65
CA ALA A 29 13.17 -12.25 -6.58
C ALA A 29 14.06 -11.90 -5.38
N GLY A 30 13.58 -12.20 -4.18
CA GLY A 30 14.35 -11.96 -2.96
C GLY A 30 13.67 -12.50 -1.71
N HIS A 31 14.25 -12.15 -0.56
CA HIS A 31 13.69 -12.48 0.74
C HIS A 31 12.71 -11.40 1.24
N GLU A 32 11.86 -11.82 2.18
CA GLU A 32 10.89 -10.99 2.87
C GLU A 32 11.07 -11.05 4.40
N PRO A 33 10.67 -10.02 5.16
CA PRO A 33 10.78 -10.07 6.62
C PRO A 33 9.99 -11.22 7.26
N PHE A 34 8.95 -11.71 6.59
CA PHE A 34 7.99 -12.67 7.10
C PHE A 34 8.10 -14.07 6.48
N ASP A 35 9.10 -14.32 5.64
CA ASP A 35 9.25 -15.52 4.80
C ASP A 35 9.83 -16.75 5.52
N ILE A 36 10.14 -16.68 6.80
CA ILE A 36 10.85 -17.72 7.53
C ILE A 36 10.12 -19.07 7.50
N LEU A 37 8.79 -19.06 7.47
CA LEU A 37 7.96 -20.27 7.39
C LEU A 37 7.97 -20.91 6.00
N SER A 38 8.51 -20.25 4.98
CA SER A 38 8.74 -20.84 3.66
C SER A 38 9.94 -21.80 3.65
N SER A 39 10.69 -21.90 4.76
CA SER A 39 11.76 -22.87 4.92
C SER A 39 11.22 -24.29 4.83
N PRO A 40 11.80 -25.19 3.99
CA PRO A 40 11.42 -26.59 3.95
C PRO A 40 11.70 -27.32 5.27
N LEU A 41 12.56 -26.77 6.14
CA LEU A 41 12.84 -27.31 7.45
C LEU A 41 11.75 -26.98 8.50
N LEU A 42 10.88 -25.99 8.20
CA LEU A 42 9.82 -25.50 9.08
C LEU A 42 8.41 -25.85 8.57
N GLN A 43 8.29 -26.80 7.64
CA GLN A 43 7.00 -27.20 7.06
C GLN A 43 6.15 -28.11 7.96
N GLY A 44 6.63 -28.49 9.13
CA GLY A 44 5.86 -29.29 10.09
C GLY A 44 4.58 -28.57 10.56
N ARG A 45 3.52 -29.36 10.79
CA ARG A 45 2.22 -28.83 11.28
C ARG A 45 2.37 -27.93 12.50
N TRP A 46 3.31 -28.23 13.40
CA TRP A 46 3.60 -27.47 14.61
C TRP A 46 4.10 -26.05 14.33
N ALA A 47 4.93 -25.86 13.30
CA ALA A 47 5.44 -24.54 12.93
C ALA A 47 4.35 -23.61 12.34
N ARG A 48 3.26 -24.18 11.86
CA ARG A 48 2.08 -23.49 11.32
C ARG A 48 0.99 -23.23 12.36
N GLN A 49 1.17 -23.73 13.59
CA GLN A 49 0.23 -23.51 14.69
C GLN A 49 0.59 -22.26 15.50
N TRP A 50 -0.41 -21.54 15.93
CA TRP A 50 -0.26 -20.52 16.96
C TRP A 50 0.04 -21.19 18.31
N PRO A 51 0.99 -20.69 19.15
CA PRO A 51 1.79 -19.46 18.98
C PRO A 51 3.12 -19.67 18.25
N PHE A 52 3.54 -20.89 17.91
CA PHE A 52 4.86 -21.18 17.37
C PHE A 52 5.14 -20.47 16.05
N GLY A 53 4.18 -20.49 15.11
CA GLY A 53 4.33 -19.82 13.83
C GLY A 53 4.60 -18.33 13.97
N ILE A 54 3.91 -17.64 14.87
CA ILE A 54 4.14 -16.22 15.15
C ILE A 54 5.53 -16.00 15.74
N LEU A 55 5.98 -16.84 16.67
CA LEU A 55 7.33 -16.75 17.26
C LEU A 55 8.41 -16.88 16.19
N PHE A 56 8.27 -17.85 15.26
CA PHE A 56 9.19 -18.00 14.13
C PHE A 56 9.20 -16.79 13.21
N ILE A 57 8.04 -16.24 12.86
CA ILE A 57 7.93 -15.05 12.04
C ILE A 57 8.64 -13.86 12.72
N GLN A 58 8.39 -13.64 14.01
CA GLN A 58 9.03 -12.54 14.76
C GLN A 58 10.54 -12.74 14.88
N PHE A 59 10.98 -13.97 15.14
CA PHE A 59 12.40 -14.32 15.13
C PHE A 59 13.02 -14.07 13.75
N GLY A 60 12.38 -14.54 12.68
CA GLY A 60 12.81 -14.37 11.31
C GLY A 60 12.97 -12.90 10.93
N LYS A 61 11.97 -12.07 11.27
CA LYS A 61 12.00 -10.63 11.04
C LYS A 61 13.15 -9.93 11.76
N ARG A 62 13.42 -10.30 13.02
CA ARG A 62 14.34 -9.58 13.89
C ARG A 62 15.79 -10.06 13.76
N PHE A 63 16.00 -11.37 13.65
CA PHE A 63 17.34 -11.98 13.80
C PHE A 63 17.80 -12.76 12.57
N ALA A 64 16.90 -13.24 11.71
CA ALA A 64 17.31 -14.03 10.56
C ALA A 64 17.78 -13.15 9.39
N GLY A 65 19.03 -12.75 9.41
CA GLY A 65 19.71 -12.18 8.26
C GLY A 65 19.90 -13.20 7.12
N LEU A 66 20.53 -12.78 6.01
CA LEU A 66 20.70 -13.60 4.80
C LEU A 66 21.44 -14.94 5.08
N ARG A 67 22.42 -14.95 5.99
CA ARG A 67 23.19 -16.18 6.34
C ARG A 67 22.27 -17.23 6.96
N LEU A 68 21.43 -16.83 7.92
CA LEU A 68 20.53 -17.76 8.60
C LEU A 68 19.40 -18.22 7.67
N ARG A 69 18.85 -17.35 6.83
CA ARG A 69 17.86 -17.74 5.80
C ARG A 69 18.44 -18.76 4.83
N ARG A 70 19.68 -18.58 4.39
CA ARG A 70 20.37 -19.54 3.52
C ARG A 70 20.57 -20.90 4.21
N TRP A 71 20.99 -20.89 5.49
CA TRP A 71 21.11 -22.12 6.28
C TRP A 71 19.76 -22.83 6.46
N LEU A 72 18.70 -22.09 6.73
CA LEU A 72 17.32 -22.59 6.81
C LEU A 72 16.73 -22.92 5.44
N ARG A 73 17.44 -22.72 4.34
CA ARG A 73 16.98 -22.96 2.96
C ARG A 73 15.69 -22.19 2.63
N VAL A 74 15.48 -21.00 3.20
CA VAL A 74 14.36 -20.14 2.85
C VAL A 74 14.53 -19.74 1.39
N PRO A 75 13.55 -20.01 0.49
CA PRO A 75 13.69 -19.67 -0.93
C PRO A 75 13.62 -18.15 -1.13
N GLN A 76 14.29 -17.68 -2.18
CA GLN A 76 14.03 -16.35 -2.74
C GLN A 76 12.89 -16.47 -3.75
N SER A 77 11.91 -15.61 -3.63
CA SER A 77 10.71 -15.67 -4.47
C SER A 77 10.30 -14.29 -4.98
N LYS A 78 9.46 -14.26 -6.01
CA LYS A 78 8.85 -13.04 -6.53
C LYS A 78 7.56 -12.78 -5.79
N ASN A 79 7.49 -11.63 -5.14
CA ASN A 79 6.30 -11.20 -4.43
C ASN A 79 5.40 -10.35 -5.34
N PRO A 80 4.11 -10.68 -5.52
CA PRO A 80 3.21 -9.91 -6.40
C PRO A 80 3.15 -8.42 -6.08
N LYS A 81 3.11 -8.06 -4.80
CA LYS A 81 3.12 -6.64 -4.40
C LYS A 81 4.43 -5.95 -4.76
N ALA A 82 5.58 -6.64 -4.70
CA ALA A 82 6.85 -6.09 -5.16
C ALA A 82 6.82 -5.83 -6.67
N ILE A 83 6.31 -6.79 -7.45
CA ILE A 83 6.14 -6.65 -8.90
C ILE A 83 5.23 -5.45 -9.23
N GLY A 84 4.12 -5.27 -8.51
CA GLY A 84 3.25 -4.10 -8.66
C GLY A 84 3.99 -2.78 -8.36
N LEU A 85 4.78 -2.72 -7.28
CA LEU A 85 5.57 -1.52 -6.95
C LEU A 85 6.65 -1.20 -8.00
N PHE A 86 7.31 -2.23 -8.56
CA PHE A 86 8.24 -2.04 -9.68
C PHE A 86 7.52 -1.54 -10.92
N LEU A 87 6.33 -2.06 -11.23
CA LEU A 87 5.51 -1.61 -12.34
C LEU A 87 5.11 -0.13 -12.18
N SER A 88 4.66 0.28 -10.98
CA SER A 88 4.38 1.70 -10.70
C SER A 88 5.64 2.57 -10.87
N ALA A 89 6.81 2.09 -10.42
CA ALA A 89 8.07 2.81 -10.63
C ALA A 89 8.40 2.98 -12.12
N TYR A 90 8.20 1.94 -12.93
CA TYR A 90 8.44 2.00 -14.37
C TYR A 90 7.46 2.94 -15.09
N CYS A 91 6.20 2.98 -14.64
CA CYS A 91 5.23 3.95 -15.13
C CYS A 91 5.63 5.41 -14.77
N ASP A 92 6.13 5.64 -13.55
CA ASP A 92 6.63 6.98 -13.17
C ASP A 92 7.87 7.39 -13.98
N LEU A 93 8.79 6.45 -14.23
CA LEU A 93 9.98 6.70 -15.05
C LEU A 93 9.63 6.92 -16.54
N ALA A 94 8.64 6.21 -17.09
CA ALA A 94 8.15 6.44 -18.45
C ALA A 94 7.63 7.87 -18.62
N ARG A 95 6.95 8.42 -17.60
CA ARG A 95 6.51 9.82 -17.58
C ARG A 95 7.68 10.84 -17.51
N CYS A 96 8.89 10.36 -17.25
CA CYS A 96 10.15 11.11 -17.34
C CYS A 96 10.96 10.76 -18.61
N ASN A 97 10.31 10.24 -19.64
CA ASN A 97 10.92 9.86 -20.92
C ASN A 97 11.98 8.73 -20.84
N TYR A 98 11.92 7.87 -19.80
CA TYR A 98 12.72 6.66 -19.77
C TYR A 98 12.03 5.56 -20.58
N ASP A 99 12.81 4.80 -21.36
CA ASP A 99 12.30 3.60 -22.06
C ASP A 99 12.13 2.45 -21.06
N THR A 100 10.91 2.30 -20.54
CA THR A 100 10.56 1.25 -19.58
C THR A 100 9.46 0.32 -20.09
N GLN A 101 8.99 0.48 -21.34
CA GLN A 101 7.83 -0.25 -21.88
C GLN A 101 8.04 -1.77 -21.86
N ASN A 102 9.18 -2.26 -22.32
CA ASN A 102 9.49 -3.69 -22.32
C ASN A 102 9.58 -4.26 -20.89
N GLY A 103 10.19 -3.50 -19.97
CA GLY A 103 10.24 -3.88 -18.56
C GLY A 103 8.85 -3.89 -17.90
N ALA A 104 7.99 -2.93 -18.22
CA ALA A 104 6.61 -2.90 -17.72
C ALA A 104 5.79 -4.09 -18.26
N ALA A 105 5.96 -4.44 -19.55
CA ALA A 105 5.31 -5.61 -20.15
C ALA A 105 5.76 -6.93 -19.46
N TYR A 106 7.06 -7.06 -19.15
CA TYR A 106 7.58 -8.18 -18.37
C TYR A 106 6.94 -8.25 -16.97
N LEU A 107 6.90 -7.14 -16.23
CA LEU A 107 6.30 -7.09 -14.89
C LEU A 107 4.79 -7.42 -14.91
N LYS A 108 4.05 -6.97 -15.93
CA LYS A 108 2.65 -7.39 -16.14
C LYS A 108 2.54 -8.90 -16.35
N SER A 109 3.42 -9.50 -17.15
CA SER A 109 3.41 -10.96 -17.36
C SER A 109 3.67 -11.71 -16.05
N GLU A 110 4.56 -11.21 -15.19
CA GLU A 110 4.79 -11.77 -13.88
C GLU A 110 3.58 -11.63 -12.95
N LEU A 111 2.89 -10.48 -12.95
CA LEU A 111 1.62 -10.34 -12.21
C LEU A 111 0.57 -11.35 -12.67
N LYS A 112 0.47 -11.58 -13.98
CA LYS A 112 -0.44 -12.58 -14.54
C LYS A 112 -0.10 -13.99 -14.04
N ARG A 113 1.18 -14.36 -14.00
CA ARG A 113 1.68 -15.66 -13.52
C ARG A 113 1.49 -15.85 -12.01
N LEU A 114 1.66 -14.78 -11.22
CA LEU A 114 1.64 -14.77 -9.75
C LEU A 114 0.25 -14.54 -9.16
N ARG A 115 -0.81 -14.56 -9.96
CA ARG A 115 -2.18 -14.43 -9.44
C ARG A 115 -2.47 -15.54 -8.43
N SER A 116 -3.32 -15.26 -7.47
CA SER A 116 -3.79 -16.25 -6.51
C SER A 116 -4.47 -17.41 -7.22
N PRO A 117 -4.14 -18.67 -6.88
CA PRO A 117 -4.74 -19.84 -7.53
C PRO A 117 -6.22 -20.00 -7.16
N ASN A 118 -6.96 -20.68 -8.04
CA ASN A 118 -8.37 -21.07 -7.83
C ASN A 118 -9.36 -19.91 -7.66
N GLU A 119 -8.97 -18.68 -7.98
CA GLU A 119 -9.87 -17.54 -7.99
C GLU A 119 -10.26 -17.20 -9.45
N PRO A 120 -11.54 -16.96 -9.73
CA PRO A 120 -11.98 -16.61 -11.09
C PRO A 120 -11.47 -15.23 -11.50
N GLU A 121 -11.43 -14.29 -10.57
CA GLU A 121 -10.98 -12.92 -10.78
C GLU A 121 -9.48 -12.77 -10.52
N TYR A 122 -8.85 -11.76 -11.10
CA TYR A 122 -7.47 -11.42 -10.78
C TYR A 122 -7.39 -10.88 -9.35
N CYS A 123 -6.56 -11.54 -8.55
CA CYS A 123 -6.21 -11.12 -7.20
C CYS A 123 -4.85 -11.68 -6.84
N TRP A 124 -4.25 -11.14 -5.80
CA TRP A 124 -2.89 -11.49 -5.39
C TRP A 124 -2.78 -11.62 -3.88
N GLY A 125 -1.91 -12.52 -3.47
CA GLY A 125 -1.50 -12.74 -2.08
C GLY A 125 0.01 -12.64 -1.93
N TYR A 126 0.48 -12.82 -0.71
CA TYR A 126 1.92 -12.89 -0.46
C TYR A 126 2.45 -14.28 -0.78
N ASP A 127 3.71 -14.34 -1.16
CA ASP A 127 4.42 -15.56 -1.61
C ASP A 127 4.97 -16.42 -0.47
N TRP A 128 4.51 -16.18 0.78
CA TRP A 128 4.90 -16.95 1.97
C TRP A 128 3.70 -17.35 2.82
N ASP A 129 3.88 -18.44 3.58
CA ASP A 129 2.91 -18.84 4.61
C ASP A 129 2.90 -17.83 5.76
N HIS A 130 1.74 -17.45 6.21
CA HIS A 130 1.55 -16.57 7.35
C HIS A 130 0.72 -17.23 8.45
N VAL A 131 1.07 -16.97 9.71
CA VAL A 131 0.31 -17.41 10.87
C VAL A 131 -0.13 -16.20 11.69
N SER A 132 -1.41 -16.14 11.97
CA SER A 132 -2.03 -15.15 12.84
C SER A 132 -2.81 -15.86 13.96
N ARG A 133 -3.41 -15.09 14.87
CA ARG A 133 -4.37 -15.65 15.83
C ARG A 133 -5.62 -16.23 15.15
N GLY A 134 -5.94 -15.78 13.95
CA GLY A 134 -7.02 -16.32 13.13
C GLY A 134 -6.68 -17.62 12.40
N GLY A 135 -5.45 -18.12 12.54
CA GLY A 135 -5.01 -19.36 11.92
C GLY A 135 -3.88 -19.19 10.90
N TRP A 136 -3.59 -20.27 10.21
CA TRP A 136 -2.62 -20.34 9.12
C TRP A 136 -3.23 -19.87 7.80
N MET A 137 -2.46 -19.06 7.08
CA MET A 137 -2.78 -18.54 5.76
C MET A 137 -1.69 -19.01 4.80
N PRO A 138 -2.01 -19.88 3.83
CA PRO A 138 -1.05 -20.37 2.86
C PRO A 138 -0.48 -19.24 1.99
N ALA A 139 0.72 -19.46 1.45
CA ALA A 139 1.28 -18.62 0.41
C ALA A 139 0.28 -18.44 -0.75
N PHE A 140 0.29 -17.26 -1.36
CA PHE A 140 -0.63 -16.83 -2.43
C PHE A 140 -2.12 -16.79 -2.05
N SER A 141 -2.50 -16.95 -0.77
CA SER A 141 -3.87 -16.64 -0.34
C SER A 141 -4.19 -15.19 -0.70
N PRO A 142 -5.29 -14.93 -1.42
CA PRO A 142 -5.58 -13.58 -1.89
C PRO A 142 -5.81 -12.63 -0.72
N ASN A 143 -5.25 -11.44 -0.81
CA ASN A 143 -5.47 -10.41 0.19
C ASN A 143 -5.72 -9.04 -0.44
N CYS A 144 -6.47 -8.22 0.29
CA CYS A 144 -6.90 -6.90 -0.12
C CYS A 144 -5.70 -6.01 -0.52
N ILE A 145 -4.67 -5.96 0.33
CA ILE A 145 -3.53 -5.04 0.15
C ILE A 145 -2.71 -5.40 -1.09
N ALA A 146 -2.29 -6.65 -1.25
CA ALA A 146 -1.51 -7.05 -2.43
C ALA A 146 -2.32 -6.83 -3.71
N THR A 147 -3.62 -7.17 -3.69
CA THR A 147 -4.53 -6.97 -4.82
C THR A 147 -4.66 -5.50 -5.20
N CYS A 148 -4.87 -4.60 -4.22
CA CYS A 148 -4.98 -3.17 -4.50
C CYS A 148 -3.70 -2.58 -5.10
N PHE A 149 -2.52 -2.89 -4.54
CA PHE A 149 -1.25 -2.38 -5.08
C PHE A 149 -0.97 -2.88 -6.49
N CYS A 150 -1.22 -4.16 -6.78
CA CYS A 150 -1.07 -4.70 -8.12
C CYS A 150 -2.06 -4.05 -9.11
N ALA A 151 -3.31 -3.88 -8.72
CA ALA A 151 -4.33 -3.29 -9.57
C ALA A 151 -4.09 -1.78 -9.83
N HIS A 152 -3.64 -1.02 -8.83
CA HIS A 152 -3.24 0.38 -9.06
C HIS A 152 -2.09 0.49 -10.06
N ALA A 153 -1.07 -0.37 -9.95
CA ALA A 153 0.03 -0.41 -10.91
C ALA A 153 -0.40 -0.78 -12.32
N LEU A 154 -1.36 -1.69 -12.45
CA LEU A 154 -1.95 -2.06 -13.74
C LEU A 154 -2.78 -0.92 -14.35
N LEU A 155 -3.50 -0.15 -13.53
CA LEU A 155 -4.17 1.07 -13.99
C LEU A 155 -3.16 2.12 -14.46
N ASP A 156 -2.08 2.32 -13.69
CA ASP A 156 -1.00 3.24 -14.10
C ASP A 156 -0.37 2.81 -15.45
N MET A 157 -0.17 1.51 -15.64
CA MET A 157 0.31 0.95 -16.92
C MET A 157 -0.67 1.20 -18.07
N ALA A 158 -1.97 0.99 -17.81
CA ALA A 158 -3.01 1.24 -18.81
C ALA A 158 -3.09 2.72 -19.21
N GLU A 159 -2.88 3.63 -18.26
CA GLU A 159 -2.86 5.07 -18.49
C GLU A 159 -1.61 5.51 -19.26
N VAL A 160 -0.43 4.96 -18.92
CA VAL A 160 0.86 5.39 -19.51
C VAL A 160 1.12 4.78 -20.87
N PHE A 161 0.82 3.49 -21.04
CA PHE A 161 1.16 2.72 -22.24
C PHE A 161 -0.05 2.33 -23.10
N GLY A 162 -1.27 2.73 -22.70
CA GLY A 162 -2.50 2.35 -23.42
C GLY A 162 -2.85 0.85 -23.33
N ASP A 163 -2.32 0.13 -22.33
CA ASP A 163 -2.45 -1.33 -22.22
C ASP A 163 -3.86 -1.73 -21.76
N VAL A 164 -4.66 -2.24 -22.68
CA VAL A 164 -6.05 -2.64 -22.43
C VAL A 164 -6.12 -3.88 -21.51
N GLU A 165 -5.24 -4.87 -21.70
CA GLU A 165 -5.21 -6.06 -20.85
C GLU A 165 -4.89 -5.71 -19.38
N ALA A 166 -3.95 -4.78 -19.14
CA ALA A 166 -3.67 -4.30 -17.78
C ALA A 166 -4.91 -3.67 -17.13
N ARG A 167 -5.66 -2.91 -17.90
CA ARG A 167 -6.93 -2.31 -17.44
C ARG A 167 -7.97 -3.37 -17.09
N ASP A 168 -8.14 -4.39 -17.93
CA ASP A 168 -9.10 -5.47 -17.70
C ASP A 168 -8.71 -6.32 -16.49
N MET A 169 -7.42 -6.56 -16.26
CA MET A 169 -6.90 -7.21 -15.05
C MET A 169 -7.22 -6.39 -13.79
N ALA A 170 -7.07 -5.07 -13.84
CA ALA A 170 -7.41 -4.19 -12.72
C ALA A 170 -8.92 -4.16 -12.44
N GLN A 171 -9.78 -4.17 -13.48
CA GLN A 171 -11.23 -4.28 -13.31
C GLN A 171 -11.62 -5.63 -12.67
N SER A 172 -11.00 -6.71 -13.12
CA SER A 172 -11.18 -8.02 -12.49
C SER A 172 -10.81 -7.99 -11.00
N ALA A 173 -9.71 -7.31 -10.64
CA ALA A 173 -9.34 -7.13 -9.23
C ALA A 173 -10.40 -6.34 -8.44
N GLY A 174 -11.04 -5.35 -9.04
CA GLY A 174 -12.18 -4.65 -8.44
C GLY A 174 -13.35 -5.60 -8.15
N ARG A 175 -13.71 -6.48 -9.08
CA ARG A 175 -14.75 -7.50 -8.87
C ARG A 175 -14.39 -8.47 -7.75
N PHE A 176 -13.11 -8.91 -7.65
CA PHE A 176 -12.64 -9.72 -6.53
C PHE A 176 -12.91 -9.05 -5.18
N LEU A 177 -12.57 -7.76 -5.02
CA LEU A 177 -12.79 -7.05 -3.75
C LEU A 177 -14.26 -7.10 -3.31
N ILE A 178 -15.18 -6.91 -4.25
CA ILE A 178 -16.61 -6.82 -3.96
C ILE A 178 -17.23 -8.20 -3.71
N THR A 179 -16.81 -9.22 -4.46
CA THR A 179 -17.48 -10.52 -4.45
C THR A 179 -16.87 -11.52 -3.51
N ARG A 180 -15.59 -11.34 -3.12
CA ARG A 180 -14.83 -12.35 -2.37
C ARG A 180 -14.43 -11.92 -0.96
N LEU A 181 -14.17 -10.62 -0.73
CA LEU A 181 -13.83 -10.16 0.62
C LEU A 181 -15.06 -10.13 1.52
N ASN A 182 -14.87 -10.56 2.77
CA ASN A 182 -15.91 -10.39 3.78
C ASN A 182 -16.12 -8.91 4.11
N ARG A 183 -17.33 -8.58 4.56
CA ARG A 183 -17.72 -7.22 4.96
C ARG A 183 -18.06 -7.20 6.45
N PRO A 184 -17.07 -7.16 7.36
CA PRO A 184 -17.31 -7.15 8.82
C PRO A 184 -18.06 -5.92 9.32
N VAL A 185 -18.18 -4.88 8.50
CA VAL A 185 -19.14 -3.77 8.64
C VAL A 185 -19.76 -3.54 7.28
N ASP A 186 -21.09 -3.56 7.20
CA ASP A 186 -21.86 -3.29 5.98
C ASP A 186 -23.18 -2.63 6.39
N THR A 187 -23.20 -1.30 6.45
CA THR A 187 -24.36 -0.47 6.75
C THR A 187 -24.61 0.51 5.61
N PRO A 188 -25.73 1.21 5.53
CA PRO A 188 -25.95 2.22 4.50
C PRO A 188 -24.83 3.27 4.41
N GLU A 189 -24.22 3.66 5.53
CA GLU A 189 -23.22 4.73 5.61
C GLU A 189 -21.78 4.20 5.64
N HIS A 190 -21.52 3.01 6.19
CA HIS A 190 -20.18 2.51 6.45
C HIS A 190 -19.96 1.13 5.85
N LEU A 191 -18.77 0.92 5.29
CA LEU A 191 -18.33 -0.38 4.83
C LEU A 191 -16.87 -0.64 5.23
N CYS A 192 -16.61 -1.82 5.77
CA CYS A 192 -15.27 -2.31 6.03
C CYS A 192 -15.06 -3.63 5.28
N PHE A 193 -14.05 -3.71 4.44
CA PHE A 193 -13.60 -4.97 3.87
C PHE A 193 -12.63 -5.68 4.81
N SER A 194 -12.69 -7.01 4.85
CA SER A 194 -11.71 -7.84 5.53
C SER A 194 -10.33 -7.79 4.84
N TYR A 195 -9.29 -8.26 5.52
CA TYR A 195 -7.96 -8.31 4.94
C TYR A 195 -7.85 -9.42 3.87
N THR A 196 -8.50 -10.57 4.12
CA THR A 196 -8.57 -11.72 3.21
C THR A 196 -9.99 -12.30 3.21
N PRO A 197 -10.34 -13.19 2.26
CA PRO A 197 -11.60 -13.94 2.31
C PRO A 197 -11.71 -14.89 3.53
N LEU A 198 -10.60 -15.15 4.23
CA LEU A 198 -10.53 -16.11 5.34
C LEU A 198 -10.70 -15.45 6.73
N ASP A 199 -10.79 -14.12 6.79
CA ASP A 199 -10.88 -13.39 8.06
C ASP A 199 -12.03 -12.37 8.07
N HIS A 200 -12.26 -11.80 9.25
CA HIS A 200 -13.20 -10.71 9.49
C HIS A 200 -12.52 -9.54 10.21
N MET A 201 -11.21 -9.34 9.98
CA MET A 201 -10.45 -8.28 10.62
C MET A 201 -10.95 -6.90 10.15
N ARG A 202 -11.05 -5.98 11.12
CA ARG A 202 -11.42 -4.59 10.88
C ARG A 202 -10.16 -3.71 10.91
N VAL A 203 -9.45 -3.69 9.79
CA VAL A 203 -8.20 -2.94 9.60
C VAL A 203 -8.46 -1.79 8.65
N TYR A 204 -8.19 -0.56 9.09
CA TYR A 204 -8.56 0.64 8.33
C TYR A 204 -7.87 0.70 6.97
N ASN A 205 -6.54 0.58 6.93
CA ASN A 205 -5.78 0.70 5.69
C ASN A 205 -6.18 -0.34 4.63
N ALA A 206 -6.53 -1.57 5.00
CA ALA A 206 -6.97 -2.57 4.04
C ALA A 206 -8.28 -2.15 3.36
N SER A 207 -9.26 -1.75 4.17
CA SER A 207 -10.58 -1.34 3.67
C SER A 207 -10.48 -0.10 2.77
N VAL A 208 -9.71 0.93 3.15
CA VAL A 208 -9.65 2.15 2.35
C VAL A 208 -8.83 2.00 1.07
N HIS A 209 -7.84 1.10 1.03
CA HIS A 209 -7.17 0.77 -0.24
C HIS A 209 -8.14 0.14 -1.24
N ALA A 210 -9.05 -0.74 -0.76
CA ALA A 210 -10.12 -1.26 -1.61
C ALA A 210 -11.02 -0.12 -2.12
N GLY A 211 -11.46 0.78 -1.24
CA GLY A 211 -12.25 1.94 -1.62
C GLY A 211 -11.55 2.87 -2.61
N ALA A 212 -10.26 3.15 -2.41
CA ALA A 212 -9.47 3.97 -3.32
C ALA A 212 -9.32 3.34 -4.72
N LEU A 213 -9.12 2.02 -4.79
CA LEU A 213 -9.11 1.30 -6.06
C LEU A 213 -10.46 1.35 -6.74
N LEU A 214 -11.56 1.09 -6.02
CA LEU A 214 -12.91 1.15 -6.56
C LEU A 214 -13.26 2.56 -7.06
N ALA A 215 -12.82 3.62 -6.37
CA ALA A 215 -12.98 4.99 -6.84
C ALA A 215 -12.27 5.23 -8.19
N ARG A 216 -11.06 4.71 -8.40
CA ARG A 216 -10.37 4.79 -9.71
C ARG A 216 -11.08 3.97 -10.81
N LEU A 217 -11.80 2.93 -10.45
CA LEU A 217 -12.56 2.09 -11.38
C LEU A 217 -13.99 2.60 -11.63
N ALA A 218 -14.51 3.50 -10.79
CA ALA A 218 -15.88 4.01 -10.82
C ALA A 218 -16.35 4.60 -12.17
N PRO A 219 -15.51 5.23 -13.01
CA PRO A 219 -15.95 5.71 -14.34
C PRO A 219 -16.54 4.64 -15.24
N ARG A 220 -16.33 3.35 -14.93
CA ARG A 220 -16.83 2.19 -15.69
C ARG A 220 -17.91 1.39 -14.95
N ASP A 221 -18.04 1.61 -13.65
CA ASP A 221 -19.05 0.97 -12.81
C ASP A 221 -19.46 1.94 -11.69
N PRO A 222 -20.59 2.65 -11.86
CA PRO A 222 -21.04 3.67 -10.92
C PRO A 222 -21.28 3.17 -9.49
N ASP A 223 -21.61 1.88 -9.30
CA ASP A 223 -21.81 1.28 -7.98
C ASP A 223 -20.53 1.30 -7.16
N TYR A 224 -19.36 1.29 -7.82
CA TYR A 224 -18.06 1.38 -7.15
C TYR A 224 -17.86 2.71 -6.42
N CYS A 225 -18.41 3.81 -6.92
CA CYS A 225 -18.33 5.12 -6.27
C CYS A 225 -19.02 5.12 -4.90
N GLN A 226 -20.23 4.55 -4.83
CA GLN A 226 -20.98 4.44 -3.58
C GLN A 226 -20.27 3.53 -2.56
N ILE A 227 -19.77 2.38 -3.01
CA ILE A 227 -19.01 1.45 -2.17
C ILE A 227 -17.74 2.13 -1.65
N ALA A 228 -17.00 2.82 -2.51
CA ALA A 228 -15.80 3.57 -2.14
C ALA A 228 -16.11 4.63 -1.08
N ARG A 229 -17.16 5.42 -1.25
CA ARG A 229 -17.57 6.44 -0.28
C ARG A 229 -17.84 5.84 1.11
N ARG A 230 -18.52 4.71 1.18
CA ARG A 230 -18.82 4.02 2.44
C ARG A 230 -17.56 3.53 3.15
N THR A 231 -16.49 3.15 2.41
CA THR A 231 -15.21 2.81 3.02
C THR A 231 -14.49 4.05 3.56
N MET A 232 -14.60 5.19 2.88
CA MET A 232 -14.04 6.47 3.38
C MET A 232 -14.79 6.94 4.62
N ASN A 233 -16.11 6.86 4.66
CA ASN A 233 -16.91 7.13 5.86
C ASN A 233 -16.45 6.26 7.04
N TYR A 234 -16.23 4.96 6.82
CA TYR A 234 -15.75 4.07 7.87
C TYR A 234 -14.37 4.46 8.40
N LEU A 235 -13.44 4.87 7.52
CA LEU A 235 -12.13 5.37 7.94
C LEU A 235 -12.27 6.64 8.79
N VAL A 236 -13.03 7.62 8.31
CA VAL A 236 -13.18 8.93 8.98
C VAL A 236 -13.88 8.78 10.32
N ALA A 237 -14.88 7.89 10.43
CA ALA A 237 -15.51 7.57 11.72
C ALA A 237 -14.53 6.97 12.75
N GLY A 238 -13.41 6.39 12.31
CA GLY A 238 -12.35 5.88 13.19
C GLY A 238 -11.23 6.85 13.50
N GLN A 239 -11.26 8.08 12.95
CA GLN A 239 -10.24 9.08 13.18
C GLN A 239 -10.31 9.63 14.60
N GLN A 240 -9.17 9.74 15.26
CA GLN A 240 -9.07 10.36 16.58
C GLN A 240 -9.16 11.89 16.44
N PRO A 241 -9.55 12.63 17.50
CA PRO A 241 -9.66 14.09 17.45
C PRO A 241 -8.37 14.82 17.06
N ASN A 242 -7.20 14.20 17.26
CA ASN A 242 -5.90 14.74 16.86
C ASN A 242 -5.48 14.35 15.45
N GLY A 243 -6.34 13.71 14.66
CA GLY A 243 -6.06 13.29 13.28
C GLY A 243 -5.47 11.90 13.14
N ALA A 244 -5.12 11.22 14.21
CA ALA A 244 -4.52 9.88 14.16
C ALA A 244 -5.54 8.78 13.83
N TRP A 245 -5.04 7.65 13.34
CA TRP A 245 -5.78 6.38 13.28
C TRP A 245 -4.97 5.28 13.94
N TYR A 246 -5.65 4.44 14.70
CA TYR A 246 -5.10 3.13 15.03
C TYR A 246 -5.00 2.27 13.77
N TYR A 247 -4.16 1.23 13.80
CA TYR A 247 -4.08 0.27 12.70
C TYR A 247 -5.43 -0.41 12.43
N GLY A 248 -6.17 -0.75 13.50
CA GLY A 248 -7.49 -1.36 13.41
C GLY A 248 -8.27 -1.25 14.70
N THR A 249 -9.48 -1.77 14.74
CA THR A 249 -10.42 -1.60 15.86
C THR A 249 -10.16 -2.51 17.05
N ALA A 250 -9.54 -3.69 16.85
CA ALA A 250 -9.25 -4.61 17.94
C ALA A 250 -8.21 -4.03 18.90
N LEU A 251 -8.30 -4.37 20.21
CA LEU A 251 -7.35 -3.86 21.21
C LEU A 251 -5.88 -4.11 20.83
N MET A 252 -5.60 -5.30 20.30
CA MET A 252 -4.27 -5.66 19.82
C MET A 252 -3.82 -4.91 18.55
N HIS A 253 -4.71 -4.17 17.91
CA HIS A 253 -4.44 -3.36 16.72
C HIS A 253 -4.35 -1.86 17.02
N ARG A 254 -4.34 -1.48 18.31
CA ARG A 254 -4.28 -0.08 18.74
C ARG A 254 -2.85 0.45 18.82
N TRP A 255 -2.09 0.30 17.73
CA TRP A 255 -0.85 1.03 17.54
C TRP A 255 -1.02 2.03 16.39
N ILE A 256 -0.13 3.03 16.35
CA ILE A 256 -0.13 4.08 15.33
C ILE A 256 1.27 4.12 14.73
N ASP A 257 1.39 3.81 13.45
CA ASP A 257 2.64 3.84 12.71
C ASP A 257 2.56 4.75 11.48
N GLY A 258 3.74 5.14 10.97
CA GLY A 258 3.85 6.15 9.93
C GLY A 258 3.28 5.70 8.60
N PHE A 259 3.63 4.51 8.13
CA PHE A 259 3.25 4.11 6.78
C PHE A 259 1.77 3.72 6.66
N HIS A 260 1.11 3.17 7.70
CA HIS A 260 -0.34 2.95 7.68
C HIS A 260 -1.12 4.26 7.81
N THR A 261 -0.62 5.24 8.60
CA THR A 261 -1.19 6.60 8.60
C THR A 261 -1.10 7.20 7.20
N ALA A 262 0.06 7.11 6.54
CA ALA A 262 0.26 7.58 5.18
C ALA A 262 -0.65 6.87 4.15
N TYR A 263 -0.90 5.57 4.30
CA TYR A 263 -1.84 4.83 3.47
C TYR A 263 -3.27 5.37 3.60
N ASN A 264 -3.71 5.67 4.81
CA ASN A 264 -5.05 6.20 5.05
C ASN A 264 -5.23 7.56 4.37
N ILE A 265 -4.29 8.50 4.56
CA ILE A 265 -4.37 9.84 3.93
C ILE A 265 -4.20 9.75 2.40
N GLY A 266 -3.33 8.89 1.90
CA GLY A 266 -3.15 8.66 0.46
C GLY A 266 -4.39 8.04 -0.20
N ALA A 267 -5.12 7.16 0.50
CA ALA A 267 -6.38 6.60 0.02
C ALA A 267 -7.48 7.66 -0.08
N LEU A 268 -7.59 8.55 0.93
CA LEU A 268 -8.52 9.70 0.89
C LEU A 268 -8.20 10.63 -0.29
N LEU A 269 -6.92 10.93 -0.51
CA LEU A 269 -6.49 11.76 -1.64
C LEU A 269 -6.80 11.09 -2.99
N THR A 270 -6.55 9.77 -3.10
CA THR A 270 -6.89 9.01 -4.31
C THR A 270 -8.39 9.01 -4.57
N TYR A 271 -9.21 8.83 -3.54
CA TYR A 271 -10.66 8.93 -3.63
C TYR A 271 -11.08 10.32 -4.13
N GLN A 272 -10.61 11.39 -3.48
CA GLN A 272 -10.92 12.77 -3.85
C GLN A 272 -10.56 13.06 -5.33
N ARG A 273 -9.34 12.68 -5.75
CA ARG A 273 -8.88 12.90 -7.13
C ARG A 273 -9.74 12.13 -8.15
N SER A 274 -10.18 10.92 -7.80
CA SER A 274 -10.95 10.07 -8.71
C SER A 274 -12.42 10.46 -8.82
N THR A 275 -13.01 10.95 -7.72
CA THR A 275 -14.46 11.23 -7.65
C THR A 275 -14.81 12.72 -7.65
N ARG A 276 -13.82 13.59 -7.37
CA ARG A 276 -14.01 15.03 -7.12
C ARG A 276 -14.86 15.34 -5.87
N ASP A 277 -15.11 14.34 -5.02
CA ASP A 277 -15.82 14.50 -3.75
C ASP A 277 -14.89 15.01 -2.66
N THR A 278 -15.13 16.22 -2.17
CA THR A 278 -14.35 16.94 -1.15
C THR A 278 -14.85 16.70 0.28
N THR A 279 -15.84 15.84 0.48
CA THR A 279 -16.45 15.57 1.80
C THR A 279 -15.40 15.21 2.86
N PHE A 280 -14.30 14.56 2.48
CA PHE A 280 -13.30 14.05 3.40
C PHE A 280 -12.04 14.90 3.51
N ASP A 281 -12.00 16.08 2.89
CA ASP A 281 -10.81 16.94 2.85
C ASP A 281 -10.36 17.41 4.23
N HIS A 282 -11.32 17.68 5.12
CA HIS A 282 -10.99 18.05 6.51
C HIS A 282 -10.28 16.90 7.24
N ALA A 283 -10.81 15.68 7.16
CA ALA A 283 -10.22 14.51 7.79
C ALA A 283 -8.85 14.17 7.19
N MET A 284 -8.71 14.27 5.88
CA MET A 284 -7.45 14.08 5.17
C MET A 284 -6.38 15.08 5.63
N ARG A 285 -6.72 16.38 5.69
CA ARG A 285 -5.81 17.43 6.17
C ARG A 285 -5.39 17.20 7.61
N LEU A 286 -6.34 16.93 8.51
CA LEU A 286 -6.05 16.66 9.92
C LEU A 286 -5.12 15.45 10.10
N GLY A 287 -5.34 14.39 9.31
CA GLY A 287 -4.45 13.22 9.27
C GLY A 287 -3.05 13.53 8.73
N TYR A 288 -2.95 14.37 7.72
CA TYR A 288 -1.67 14.82 7.17
C TYR A 288 -0.89 15.71 8.14
N GLU A 289 -1.55 16.64 8.81
CA GLU A 289 -0.96 17.48 9.88
C GLU A 289 -0.42 16.60 11.02
N TYR A 290 -1.20 15.60 11.45
CA TYR A 290 -0.74 14.62 12.44
C TYR A 290 0.49 13.85 11.94
N TYR A 291 0.48 13.41 10.68
CA TYR A 291 1.59 12.69 10.07
C TYR A 291 2.88 13.51 10.07
N VAL A 292 2.82 14.74 9.56
CA VAL A 292 3.98 15.64 9.50
C VAL A 292 4.54 15.94 10.90
N SER A 293 3.66 16.17 11.88
CA SER A 293 4.07 16.56 13.24
C SER A 293 4.66 15.42 14.07
N ASN A 294 4.32 14.16 13.78
CA ASN A 294 4.63 13.06 14.69
C ASN A 294 5.64 12.03 14.17
N PHE A 295 5.86 11.93 12.85
CA PHE A 295 6.65 10.83 12.29
C PHE A 295 8.03 11.21 11.75
N PHE A 296 8.46 12.44 11.95
CA PHE A 296 9.76 12.88 11.42
C PHE A 296 10.68 13.37 12.54
N ARG A 297 11.96 13.15 12.32
CA ARG A 297 13.05 13.73 13.06
C ARG A 297 13.48 15.04 12.41
N ALA A 298 14.12 15.91 13.17
CA ALA A 298 14.64 17.17 12.66
C ALA A 298 15.69 16.98 11.53
N ASP A 299 16.39 15.83 11.51
CA ASP A 299 17.38 15.49 10.49
C ASP A 299 16.76 14.84 9.21
N GLY A 300 15.45 14.67 9.16
CA GLY A 300 14.73 14.06 8.03
C GLY A 300 14.46 12.56 8.18
N GLY A 301 14.95 11.89 9.22
CA GLY A 301 14.69 10.47 9.46
C GLY A 301 13.20 10.19 9.74
N ALA A 302 12.58 9.25 9.00
CA ALA A 302 11.18 8.87 9.17
C ALA A 302 11.03 7.77 10.24
N LYS A 303 10.31 8.08 11.33
CA LYS A 303 10.04 7.14 12.43
C LYS A 303 9.05 6.06 12.02
N TYR A 304 9.19 4.87 12.59
CA TYR A 304 8.21 3.81 12.42
C TYR A 304 6.93 4.10 13.24
N PHE A 305 7.07 4.37 14.55
CA PHE A 305 5.95 4.68 15.44
C PHE A 305 5.93 6.16 15.83
N HIS A 306 4.74 6.71 16.10
CA HIS A 306 4.57 8.11 16.49
C HIS A 306 5.28 8.46 17.80
N ASN A 307 5.37 7.52 18.73
CA ASN A 307 5.88 7.69 20.10
C ASN A 307 7.28 7.09 20.32
N SER A 308 7.97 6.65 19.28
CA SER A 308 9.32 6.07 19.38
C SER A 308 10.19 6.54 18.23
N VAL A 309 11.44 6.89 18.53
CA VAL A 309 12.43 7.25 17.50
C VAL A 309 12.90 6.03 16.71
N TYR A 310 13.04 4.90 17.38
CA TYR A 310 13.55 3.66 16.78
C TYR A 310 12.54 2.51 16.86
N PRO A 311 12.57 1.56 15.91
CA PRO A 311 13.45 1.55 14.72
C PRO A 311 13.04 2.61 13.71
N ILE A 312 14.00 3.08 12.87
CA ILE A 312 13.71 3.73 11.61
C ILE A 312 13.65 2.64 10.55
N ASP A 313 12.55 2.56 9.85
CA ASP A 313 12.25 1.49 8.90
C ASP A 313 12.26 2.04 7.48
N ILE A 314 12.89 1.30 6.56
CA ILE A 314 13.02 1.74 5.16
C ILE A 314 11.66 1.93 4.46
N HIS A 315 10.63 1.16 4.86
CA HIS A 315 9.28 1.33 4.34
C HIS A 315 8.66 2.66 4.80
N SER A 316 8.92 3.08 6.05
CA SER A 316 8.48 4.40 6.53
C SER A 316 9.16 5.53 5.75
N CYS A 317 10.46 5.38 5.43
CA CYS A 317 11.17 6.37 4.62
C CYS A 317 10.61 6.46 3.19
N SER A 318 10.43 5.31 2.52
CA SER A 318 9.91 5.28 1.15
C SER A 318 8.47 5.79 1.07
N GLN A 319 7.63 5.40 2.03
CA GLN A 319 6.24 5.88 2.08
C GLN A 319 6.16 7.38 2.37
N ALA A 320 7.09 7.93 3.18
CA ALA A 320 7.17 9.37 3.42
C ALA A 320 7.49 10.14 2.13
N ILE A 321 8.45 9.68 1.35
CA ILE A 321 8.79 10.29 0.06
C ILE A 321 7.57 10.30 -0.87
N LEU A 322 6.87 9.15 -1.00
CA LEU A 322 5.65 9.04 -1.80
C LEU A 322 4.56 10.00 -1.33
N THR A 323 4.32 10.03 -0.02
CA THR A 323 3.28 10.90 0.58
C THR A 323 3.56 12.37 0.30
N PHE A 324 4.80 12.84 0.48
CA PHE A 324 5.16 14.22 0.17
C PHE A 324 5.12 14.54 -1.33
N CYS A 325 5.38 13.57 -2.20
CA CYS A 325 5.14 13.73 -3.63
C CYS A 325 3.64 13.84 -3.95
N ASP A 326 2.81 13.04 -3.31
CA ASP A 326 1.36 13.04 -3.57
C ASP A 326 0.67 14.31 -3.02
N PHE A 327 1.21 14.92 -1.96
CA PHE A 327 0.70 16.15 -1.34
C PHE A 327 1.40 17.43 -1.83
N ALA A 328 2.09 17.39 -2.96
CA ALA A 328 2.82 18.52 -3.52
C ALA A 328 1.98 19.78 -3.77
N GLU A 329 0.68 19.61 -4.07
CA GLU A 329 -0.25 20.72 -4.33
C GLU A 329 -0.88 21.27 -3.05
N GLN A 330 -0.97 20.45 -2.00
CA GLN A 330 -1.63 20.80 -0.72
C GLN A 330 -0.65 21.34 0.33
N ASP A 331 0.64 21.01 0.22
CA ASP A 331 1.69 21.43 1.15
C ASP A 331 2.86 22.06 0.39
N LYS A 332 3.04 23.39 0.55
CA LYS A 332 4.14 24.14 -0.08
C LYS A 332 5.54 23.64 0.30
N ASP A 333 5.67 23.02 1.50
CA ASP A 333 6.93 22.51 2.02
C ASP A 333 7.14 21.02 1.65
N ALA A 334 6.18 20.38 0.96
CA ALA A 334 6.23 18.96 0.62
C ALA A 334 7.49 18.56 -0.15
N ARG A 335 7.95 19.41 -1.10
CA ARG A 335 9.19 19.19 -1.86
C ARG A 335 10.39 19.11 -0.93
N GLU A 336 10.55 20.08 -0.03
CA GLU A 336 11.68 20.13 0.90
C GLU A 336 11.65 18.92 1.85
N ARG A 337 10.48 18.56 2.37
CA ARG A 337 10.29 17.39 3.21
C ARG A 337 10.67 16.10 2.47
N ALA A 338 10.21 15.92 1.22
CA ALA A 338 10.57 14.78 0.39
C ALA A 338 12.08 14.68 0.17
N LEU A 339 12.74 15.80 -0.16
CA LEU A 339 14.19 15.84 -0.37
C LEU A 339 14.99 15.58 0.91
N ASN A 340 14.54 16.07 2.06
CA ASN A 340 15.18 15.85 3.35
C ASN A 340 15.10 14.37 3.77
N VAL A 341 13.93 13.74 3.63
CA VAL A 341 13.78 12.29 3.90
C VAL A 341 14.64 11.48 2.92
N THR A 342 14.67 11.86 1.65
CA THR A 342 15.47 11.18 0.63
C THR A 342 16.96 11.26 0.95
N ARG A 343 17.47 12.45 1.25
CA ARG A 343 18.88 12.67 1.63
C ARG A 343 19.26 11.80 2.81
N TRP A 344 18.49 11.89 3.91
CA TRP A 344 18.73 11.10 5.10
C TRP A 344 18.74 9.58 4.78
N THR A 345 17.79 9.11 3.97
CA THR A 345 17.68 7.70 3.60
C THR A 345 18.86 7.22 2.77
N LEU A 346 19.32 8.01 1.79
CA LEU A 346 20.46 7.69 0.95
C LEU A 346 21.78 7.65 1.74
N GLU A 347 21.93 8.50 2.76
CA GLU A 347 23.12 8.58 3.60
C GLU A 347 23.18 7.47 4.66
N HIS A 348 22.02 7.09 5.25
CA HIS A 348 22.00 6.23 6.44
C HIS A 348 21.47 4.82 6.20
N MET A 349 20.65 4.61 5.15
CA MET A 349 19.97 3.35 4.91
C MET A 349 20.37 2.64 3.62
N ARG A 350 21.41 3.11 2.92
CA ARG A 350 21.88 2.55 1.65
C ARG A 350 23.23 1.85 1.81
N GLY A 351 23.35 0.67 1.18
CA GLY A 351 24.58 -0.08 1.09
C GLY A 351 25.48 0.35 -0.09
N ALA A 352 26.75 -0.04 -0.04
CA ALA A 352 27.70 0.22 -1.12
C ALA A 352 27.33 -0.51 -2.43
N ASP A 353 26.56 -1.60 -2.34
CA ASP A 353 26.00 -2.36 -3.47
C ASP A 353 24.75 -1.70 -4.09
N GLY A 354 24.31 -0.58 -3.53
CA GLY A 354 23.14 0.18 -3.98
C GLY A 354 21.82 -0.28 -3.37
N THR A 355 21.82 -1.34 -2.54
CA THR A 355 20.61 -1.82 -1.86
C THR A 355 20.28 -0.99 -0.62
N PHE A 356 19.04 -1.09 -0.16
CA PHE A 356 18.60 -0.42 1.05
C PHE A 356 18.46 -1.40 2.21
N PHE A 357 18.89 -0.95 3.39
CA PHE A 357 18.81 -1.69 4.63
C PHE A 357 17.38 -1.78 5.15
N PHE A 358 17.06 -2.83 5.91
CA PHE A 358 15.73 -3.03 6.46
C PHE A 358 15.38 -2.00 7.54
N GLN A 359 16.18 -1.97 8.63
CA GLN A 359 15.89 -1.12 9.80
C GLN A 359 17.17 -0.62 10.47
N ALA A 360 17.17 0.66 10.83
CA ALA A 360 18.16 1.23 11.74
C ALA A 360 17.59 1.27 13.16
N HIS A 361 18.32 0.67 14.10
CA HIS A 361 18.06 0.70 15.53
C HIS A 361 19.04 1.64 16.22
N ARG A 362 18.84 1.93 17.51
CA ARG A 362 19.68 2.87 18.26
C ARG A 362 21.18 2.52 18.21
N PHE A 363 21.53 1.21 18.23
CA PHE A 363 22.92 0.74 18.37
C PHE A 363 23.36 -0.20 17.24
N TRP A 364 22.48 -0.55 16.32
CA TRP A 364 22.78 -1.49 15.23
C TRP A 364 21.82 -1.30 14.06
N THR A 365 22.22 -1.79 12.89
CA THR A 365 21.41 -1.72 11.67
C THR A 365 21.17 -3.12 11.11
N ASN A 366 19.91 -3.48 10.87
CA ASN A 366 19.57 -4.67 10.10
C ASN A 366 19.74 -4.36 8.61
N ARG A 367 20.83 -4.87 8.04
CA ARG A 367 21.23 -4.60 6.65
C ARG A 367 20.64 -5.57 5.63
N THR A 368 19.66 -6.40 6.01
CA THR A 368 19.04 -7.35 5.08
C THR A 368 18.28 -6.61 3.98
N PRO A 369 18.63 -6.80 2.68
CA PRO A 369 17.97 -6.12 1.57
C PRO A 369 16.70 -6.87 1.15
N TYR A 370 15.63 -6.74 1.93
CA TYR A 370 14.35 -7.36 1.61
C TYR A 370 13.74 -6.78 0.32
N MET A 371 13.36 -7.67 -0.61
CA MET A 371 12.95 -7.27 -1.95
C MET A 371 11.72 -6.34 -1.93
N ARG A 372 10.58 -6.81 -1.44
CA ARG A 372 9.35 -6.01 -1.40
C ARG A 372 9.43 -4.89 -0.36
N TRP A 373 9.87 -5.23 0.87
CA TRP A 373 9.80 -4.30 2.01
C TRP A 373 10.75 -3.11 1.86
N GLY A 374 11.89 -3.30 1.24
CA GLY A 374 12.91 -2.26 1.06
C GLY A 374 13.07 -1.84 -0.41
N GLN A 375 13.51 -2.76 -1.25
CA GLN A 375 13.98 -2.42 -2.59
C GLN A 375 12.86 -1.93 -3.51
N ALA A 376 11.70 -2.63 -3.53
CA ALA A 376 10.59 -2.25 -4.37
C ALA A 376 9.97 -0.92 -3.94
N TRP A 377 9.79 -0.72 -2.64
CA TRP A 377 9.29 0.54 -2.11
C TRP A 377 10.23 1.70 -2.40
N MET A 378 11.53 1.52 -2.24
CA MET A 378 12.50 2.59 -2.52
C MET A 378 12.60 2.90 -4.01
N LEU A 379 12.56 1.88 -4.89
CA LEU A 379 12.56 2.14 -6.33
C LEU A 379 11.34 2.96 -6.74
N HIS A 380 10.15 2.60 -6.24
CA HIS A 380 8.92 3.38 -6.50
C HIS A 380 9.01 4.79 -5.93
N ALA A 381 9.47 4.94 -4.69
CA ALA A 381 9.58 6.26 -4.07
C ALA A 381 10.55 7.20 -4.81
N LEU A 382 11.72 6.68 -5.21
CA LEU A 382 12.70 7.48 -5.96
C LEU A 382 12.22 7.81 -7.38
N ALA A 383 11.52 6.88 -8.05
CA ALA A 383 10.89 7.13 -9.35
C ALA A 383 9.80 8.21 -9.26
N ARG A 384 8.94 8.13 -8.24
CA ARG A 384 7.92 9.15 -7.99
C ARG A 384 8.53 10.52 -7.65
N LEU A 385 9.57 10.55 -6.81
CA LEU A 385 10.31 11.77 -6.48
C LEU A 385 10.89 12.41 -7.74
N LYS A 386 11.52 11.60 -8.60
CA LYS A 386 12.07 12.09 -9.87
C LYS A 386 10.98 12.69 -10.73
N ARG A 387 9.88 11.99 -10.93
CA ARG A 387 8.75 12.49 -11.71
C ARG A 387 8.18 13.79 -11.14
N GLN A 388 7.99 13.87 -9.84
CA GLN A 388 7.29 15.00 -9.21
C GLN A 388 8.14 16.25 -9.11
N TYR A 389 9.45 16.13 -8.88
CA TYR A 389 10.28 17.27 -8.49
C TYR A 389 11.58 17.44 -9.26
N LEU A 390 12.05 16.42 -9.97
CA LEU A 390 13.38 16.42 -10.57
C LEU A 390 13.37 16.28 -12.10
N CYS A 391 12.21 16.07 -12.71
CA CYS A 391 12.04 16.02 -14.17
C CYS A 391 11.60 17.40 -14.66
N PRO A 392 12.42 18.14 -15.48
CA PRO A 392 12.16 19.53 -15.86
C PRO A 392 10.87 19.73 -16.66
N ASP A 393 10.45 18.73 -17.43
CA ASP A 393 9.30 18.77 -18.33
C ASP A 393 8.16 17.88 -17.81
N GLY A 394 7.98 17.85 -16.49
CA GLY A 394 7.00 17.00 -15.81
C GLY A 394 5.60 17.13 -16.41
N TRP A 395 5.08 15.99 -16.85
CA TRP A 395 3.72 15.81 -17.33
C TRP A 395 2.72 16.39 -16.30
N ARG A 396 1.98 17.42 -16.70
CA ARG A 396 0.89 17.97 -15.89
C ARG A 396 -0.33 17.07 -16.07
N ASN A 397 -0.98 16.72 -14.98
CA ASN A 397 -2.22 15.92 -14.95
C ASN A 397 -3.44 16.71 -15.47
N ASP A 398 -3.42 17.19 -16.71
CA ASP A 398 -4.49 18.05 -17.21
C ASP A 398 -5.66 17.30 -17.87
N GLU A 399 -5.66 15.93 -17.93
CA GLU A 399 -6.70 15.18 -18.63
C GLU A 399 -7.28 13.98 -17.84
N LEU A 400 -7.80 14.21 -16.62
CA LEU A 400 -8.79 13.30 -16.04
C LEU A 400 -10.10 14.07 -15.81
N ASN A 401 -10.71 14.56 -16.91
CA ASN A 401 -12.08 15.04 -16.91
C ASN A 401 -13.06 13.88 -17.02
N VAL A 402 -13.37 13.22 -15.91
CA VAL A 402 -14.55 12.39 -15.80
C VAL A 402 -15.31 12.81 -14.54
N SER A 403 -16.35 13.62 -14.71
CA SER A 403 -17.24 14.01 -13.64
C SER A 403 -18.15 12.83 -13.27
N CYS A 404 -17.97 12.25 -12.08
CA CYS A 404 -19.03 11.48 -11.45
C CYS A 404 -20.03 12.48 -10.82
N SER A 405 -21.12 12.76 -11.49
CA SER A 405 -22.23 13.49 -10.89
C SER A 405 -22.84 12.61 -9.78
N PRO A 406 -23.08 13.12 -8.56
CA PRO A 406 -23.82 12.38 -7.55
C PRO A 406 -25.23 12.12 -8.11
N GLY A 407 -25.66 10.85 -8.13
CA GLY A 407 -27.03 10.49 -8.45
C GLY A 407 -28.01 11.23 -7.53
N PRO A 408 -29.26 11.44 -7.94
CA PRO A 408 -30.24 12.21 -7.18
C PRO A 408 -30.38 11.64 -5.78
N VAL A 409 -30.29 12.51 -4.79
CA VAL A 409 -30.58 12.20 -3.38
C VAL A 409 -32.05 11.76 -3.34
N VAL A 410 -32.29 10.48 -3.11
CA VAL A 410 -33.64 9.97 -2.84
C VAL A 410 -33.99 10.46 -1.44
N GLU A 411 -34.84 11.49 -1.37
CA GLU A 411 -35.42 11.89 -0.10
C GLU A 411 -36.20 10.71 0.51
N PRO A 412 -36.03 10.43 1.83
CA PRO A 412 -36.83 9.39 2.46
C PRO A 412 -38.30 9.78 2.44
N HIS A 413 -39.07 9.05 1.68
CA HIS A 413 -40.55 9.18 1.76
C HIS A 413 -40.97 8.96 3.21
N ALA A 414 -41.59 9.99 3.79
CA ALA A 414 -42.23 9.93 5.09
C ALA A 414 -43.32 8.83 5.04
N VAL A 415 -43.03 7.68 5.64
CA VAL A 415 -44.02 6.65 5.92
C VAL A 415 -44.92 7.19 7.03
N SER A 416 -46.10 7.62 6.68
CA SER A 416 -47.17 8.02 7.61
C SER A 416 -47.44 6.86 8.57
N ALA A 417 -47.25 7.14 9.86
CA ALA A 417 -47.65 6.27 10.95
C ALA A 417 -49.18 6.21 11.04
N GLN A 418 -49.80 5.33 10.28
CA GLN A 418 -51.20 4.89 10.51
C GLN A 418 -51.34 3.53 9.80
N THR A 419 -51.29 2.45 10.59
CA THR A 419 -51.90 1.10 10.46
C THR A 419 -50.96 0.02 11.06
N ALA A 420 -50.93 -0.02 12.36
CA ALA A 420 -50.46 -1.21 13.08
C ALA A 420 -51.20 -1.40 14.41
N TYR A 421 -52.54 -1.53 14.30
CA TYR A 421 -53.37 -2.10 15.38
C TYR A 421 -54.55 -2.85 14.72
N ALA A 422 -54.31 -4.10 14.34
CA ALA A 422 -55.33 -5.16 14.18
C ALA A 422 -54.64 -6.38 13.55
N ASN A 423 -54.22 -7.33 14.38
CA ASN A 423 -54.27 -8.77 14.15
C ASN A 423 -53.29 -9.51 15.10
N GLN A 424 -53.68 -9.48 16.39
CA GLN A 424 -53.38 -10.56 17.30
C GLN A 424 -54.70 -11.05 17.89
N ARG A 425 -55.31 -12.04 17.26
CA ARG A 425 -56.22 -13.04 17.84
C ARG A 425 -56.61 -14.07 16.77
N ASN A 426 -56.23 -15.30 17.08
CA ASN A 426 -56.64 -16.61 16.54
C ASN A 426 -55.50 -17.35 15.85
N SER A 427 -54.95 -18.31 16.50
CA SER A 427 -55.37 -19.68 16.77
C SER A 427 -54.12 -20.51 17.19
N CYS A 428 -54.39 -21.25 18.22
CA CYS A 428 -53.88 -22.57 18.65
C CYS A 428 -52.41 -22.90 18.39
#